data_fc7e87a08e9f4824a5e2b980f1a19588
#
_entry.id   fc7e87a08e9f4824a5e2b980f1a19588
#
_cell.length_a   1.000
_cell.length_b   1.000
_cell.length_c   1.000
_cell.angle_alpha   90.00
_cell.angle_beta   90.00
_cell.angle_gamma   90.00
#
_symmetry.space_group_name_H-M   'P 1'
#
loop_
_entity.id
_entity.type
_entity.pdbx_description
1 polymer ?
#
loop_
_entity_poly.entity_id
_entity_poly.type
_entity_poly.pdbx_seq_one_letter_code
_entity_poly.pdbx_strand_id
1 'polypeptide(L)'
;MSELEKRLMKHIDLLVERYPSLESEKNSIISAYLLLEECYVNGGKLLVAGNGGSAADAEHIVGELMKGFKMPRKPRADFAEKLMAENQELGTVLAENLQGALPAIALDGHPALSTAYMNDCEPLLCFAQQVNGYGKAGDVFLGISTS
;
A
#
# COMPACT_ATOMS: atom_id res chain seq x y z
N MET A 1 17.23 -20.68 4.94
CA MET A 1 16.45 -19.74 4.11
C MET A 1 15.15 -20.43 3.70
N SER A 2 14.02 -19.85 4.05
CA SER A 2 12.70 -20.33 3.61
C SER A 2 12.55 -20.14 2.09
N GLU A 3 11.55 -20.79 1.47
CA GLU A 3 11.26 -20.59 0.04
C GLU A 3 10.85 -19.15 -0.27
N LEU A 4 10.17 -18.50 0.67
CA LEU A 4 9.79 -17.07 0.60
C LEU A 4 11.04 -16.18 0.59
N GLU A 5 11.98 -16.41 1.49
CA GLU A 5 13.25 -15.68 1.53
C GLU A 5 14.04 -15.80 0.22
N LYS A 6 14.10 -16.99 -0.37
CA LYS A 6 14.76 -17.19 -1.68
C LYS A 6 14.08 -16.40 -2.80
N ARG A 7 12.75 -16.34 -2.81
CA ARG A 7 11.99 -15.57 -3.80
C ARG A 7 12.21 -14.07 -3.63
N LEU A 8 12.18 -13.57 -2.40
CA LEU A 8 12.48 -12.17 -2.08
C LEU A 8 13.89 -11.82 -2.55
N MET A 9 14.89 -12.59 -2.16
CA MET A 9 16.29 -12.33 -2.52
C MET A 9 16.50 -12.28 -4.04
N LYS A 10 15.84 -13.13 -4.81
CA LYS A 10 15.89 -13.07 -6.28
C LYS A 10 15.41 -11.73 -6.84
N HIS A 11 14.37 -11.16 -6.26
CA HIS A 11 13.87 -9.84 -6.69
C HIS A 11 14.81 -8.70 -6.27
N ILE A 12 15.37 -8.79 -5.08
CA ILE A 12 16.35 -7.81 -4.58
C ILE A 12 17.64 -7.86 -5.42
N ASP A 13 18.15 -9.04 -5.73
CA ASP A 13 19.36 -9.21 -6.55
C ASP A 13 19.12 -8.64 -7.96
N LEU A 14 17.95 -8.90 -8.57
CA LEU A 14 17.57 -8.31 -9.86
C LEU A 14 17.43 -6.77 -9.80
N LEU A 15 16.93 -6.23 -8.69
CA LEU A 15 16.84 -4.78 -8.49
C LEU A 15 18.24 -4.15 -8.49
N VAL A 16 19.15 -4.72 -7.72
CA VAL A 16 20.53 -4.23 -7.61
C VAL A 16 21.32 -4.43 -8.92
N GLU A 17 21.09 -5.55 -9.62
CA GLU A 17 21.68 -5.76 -10.95
C GLU A 17 21.26 -4.64 -11.93
N ARG A 18 20.00 -4.22 -11.90
CA ARG A 18 19.47 -3.14 -12.76
C ARG A 18 19.88 -1.76 -12.29
N TYR A 19 20.01 -1.57 -11.00
CA TYR A 19 20.32 -0.29 -10.35
C TYR A 19 21.45 -0.46 -9.32
N PRO A 20 22.73 -0.57 -9.76
CA PRO A 20 23.87 -0.83 -8.88
C PRO A 20 24.06 0.20 -7.76
N SER A 21 23.56 1.43 -7.95
CA SER A 21 23.56 2.49 -6.93
C SER A 21 22.74 2.14 -5.68
N LEU A 22 21.85 1.16 -5.76
CA LEU A 22 21.04 0.69 -4.64
C LEU A 22 21.68 -0.43 -3.82
N GLU A 23 22.91 -0.87 -4.16
CA GLU A 23 23.60 -1.93 -3.41
C GLU A 23 23.77 -1.59 -1.93
N SER A 24 24.11 -0.33 -1.60
CA SER A 24 24.25 0.14 -0.22
C SER A 24 22.93 0.11 0.55
N GLU A 25 21.79 0.19 -0.14
CA GLU A 25 20.45 0.26 0.44
C GLU A 25 19.74 -1.11 0.49
N LYS A 26 20.40 -2.16 0.03
CA LYS A 26 19.82 -3.51 -0.05
C LYS A 26 19.18 -3.97 1.27
N ASN A 27 19.86 -3.77 2.38
CA ASN A 27 19.34 -4.15 3.70
C ASN A 27 18.16 -3.27 4.14
N SER A 28 18.17 -1.99 3.83
CA SER A 28 17.08 -1.06 4.10
C SER A 28 15.81 -1.46 3.33
N ILE A 29 15.96 -1.83 2.06
CA ILE A 29 14.86 -2.31 1.19
C ILE A 29 14.28 -3.62 1.73
N ILE A 30 15.11 -4.56 2.15
CA ILE A 30 14.66 -5.82 2.75
C ILE A 30 13.89 -5.55 4.04
N SER A 31 14.40 -4.67 4.91
CA SER A 31 13.74 -4.30 6.17
C SER A 31 12.40 -3.64 5.93
N ALA A 32 12.29 -2.75 4.95
CA ALA A 32 11.02 -2.12 4.57
C ALA A 32 10.00 -3.14 4.05
N TYR A 33 10.43 -4.11 3.24
CA TYR A 33 9.56 -5.20 2.79
C TYR A 33 9.03 -6.03 3.98
N LEU A 34 9.91 -6.46 4.89
CA LEU A 34 9.53 -7.27 6.04
C LEU A 34 8.56 -6.53 6.97
N LEU A 35 8.77 -5.22 7.17
CA LEU A 35 7.87 -4.37 7.94
C LEU A 35 6.47 -4.30 7.31
N LEU A 36 6.39 -4.14 5.99
CA LEU A 36 5.12 -4.14 5.26
C LEU A 36 4.43 -5.51 5.31
N GLU A 37 5.19 -6.60 5.16
CA GLU A 37 4.66 -7.96 5.27
C GLU A 37 4.05 -8.20 6.66
N GLU A 38 4.76 -7.84 7.73
CA GLU A 38 4.27 -7.93 9.11
C GLU A 38 3.01 -7.09 9.31
N CYS A 39 3.00 -5.85 8.81
CA CYS A 39 1.83 -4.98 8.86
C CYS A 39 0.59 -5.66 8.25
N TYR A 40 0.70 -6.17 7.04
CA TYR A 40 -0.42 -6.79 6.34
C TYR A 40 -0.84 -8.14 6.94
N VAL A 41 0.09 -8.96 7.41
CA VAL A 41 -0.22 -10.22 8.13
C VAL A 41 -1.03 -9.95 9.39
N ASN A 42 -0.78 -8.83 10.07
CA ASN A 42 -1.50 -8.41 11.27
C ASN A 42 -2.75 -7.56 10.98
N GLY A 43 -3.18 -7.45 9.73
CA GLY A 43 -4.39 -6.73 9.33
C GLY A 43 -4.26 -5.21 9.34
N GLY A 44 -3.02 -4.70 9.33
CA GLY A 44 -2.72 -3.27 9.18
C GLY A 44 -2.85 -2.78 7.74
N LYS A 45 -2.54 -1.51 7.55
CA LYS A 45 -2.55 -0.83 6.26
C LYS A 45 -1.33 0.06 6.06
N LEU A 46 -1.08 0.44 4.81
CA LEU A 46 -0.08 1.42 4.44
C LEU A 46 -0.72 2.80 4.24
N LEU A 47 -0.16 3.81 4.88
CA LEU A 47 -0.46 5.23 4.61
C LEU A 47 0.73 5.82 3.85
N VAL A 48 0.48 6.42 2.70
CA VAL A 48 1.54 6.97 1.84
C VAL A 48 1.33 8.47 1.66
N ALA A 49 2.40 9.24 1.75
CA ALA A 49 2.36 10.68 1.52
C ALA A 49 3.54 11.15 0.66
N GLY A 50 3.28 12.10 -0.21
CA GLY A 50 4.26 12.80 -1.02
C GLY A 50 3.68 14.09 -1.57
N ASN A 51 4.54 14.94 -2.12
CA ASN A 51 4.12 16.18 -2.77
C ASN A 51 4.59 16.18 -4.23
N GLY A 52 3.88 16.85 -5.13
CA GLY A 52 4.26 16.96 -6.53
C GLY A 52 4.40 15.58 -7.20
N GLY A 53 5.57 15.28 -7.77
CA GLY A 53 5.87 13.97 -8.37
C GLY A 53 5.77 12.82 -7.37
N SER A 54 6.18 13.04 -6.12
CA SER A 54 6.06 12.02 -5.06
C SER A 54 4.60 11.74 -4.65
N ALA A 55 3.67 12.68 -4.87
CA ALA A 55 2.24 12.41 -4.73
C ALA A 55 1.76 11.42 -5.80
N ALA A 56 2.18 11.61 -7.05
CA ALA A 56 1.87 10.67 -8.13
C ALA A 56 2.45 9.27 -7.86
N ASP A 57 3.65 9.18 -7.29
CA ASP A 57 4.24 7.91 -6.85
C ASP A 57 3.42 7.27 -5.72
N ALA A 58 2.95 8.06 -4.75
CA ALA A 58 2.10 7.58 -3.66
C ALA A 58 0.78 6.98 -4.18
N GLU A 59 0.09 7.69 -5.07
CA GLU A 59 -1.13 7.20 -5.72
C GLU A 59 -0.88 5.92 -6.54
N HIS A 60 0.24 5.86 -7.28
CA HIS A 60 0.60 4.68 -8.05
C HIS A 60 0.85 3.46 -7.15
N ILE A 61 1.63 3.62 -6.07
CA ILE A 61 1.87 2.57 -5.09
C ILE A 61 0.55 2.04 -4.51
N VAL A 62 -0.36 2.94 -4.13
CA VAL A 62 -1.67 2.56 -3.61
C VAL A 62 -2.48 1.80 -4.67
N GLY A 63 -2.48 2.24 -5.92
CA GLY A 63 -3.14 1.55 -7.02
C GLY A 63 -2.66 0.10 -7.20
N GLU A 64 -1.34 -0.12 -7.14
CA GLU A 64 -0.74 -1.46 -7.27
C GLU A 64 -1.02 -2.38 -6.06
N LEU A 65 -1.19 -1.82 -4.87
CA LEU A 65 -1.54 -2.57 -3.66
C LEU A 65 -3.03 -2.89 -3.60
N MET A 66 -3.88 -1.96 -3.98
CA MET A 66 -5.33 -2.14 -3.98
C MET A 66 -5.82 -3.05 -5.12
N LYS A 67 -5.10 -3.07 -6.25
CA LYS A 67 -5.37 -3.92 -7.41
C LYS A 67 -4.07 -4.52 -7.93
N GLY A 68 -3.98 -5.83 -8.07
CA GLY A 68 -2.77 -6.48 -8.60
C GLY A 68 -2.50 -6.12 -10.06
N PHE A 69 -1.25 -5.82 -10.41
CA PHE A 69 -0.79 -5.58 -11.77
C PHE A 69 -0.32 -6.87 -12.45
N LYS A 70 0.75 -7.49 -11.91
CA LYS A 70 1.32 -8.73 -12.49
C LYS A 70 0.59 -10.00 -12.05
N MET A 71 0.12 -10.03 -10.82
CA MET A 71 -0.52 -11.19 -10.21
C MET A 71 -1.89 -10.77 -9.68
N PRO A 72 -2.95 -11.04 -10.43
CA PRO A 72 -4.31 -10.82 -9.93
C PRO A 72 -4.50 -11.65 -8.64
N ARG A 73 -4.85 -11.00 -7.56
CA ARG A 73 -5.19 -11.65 -6.29
C ARG A 73 -6.69 -11.87 -6.27
N LYS A 74 -7.13 -13.12 -6.20
CA LYS A 74 -8.55 -13.39 -5.99
C LYS A 74 -8.99 -12.96 -4.59
N PRO A 75 -10.26 -12.58 -4.40
CA PRO A 75 -10.83 -12.43 -3.08
C PRO A 75 -10.68 -13.74 -2.29
N ARG A 76 -10.68 -13.64 -0.97
CA ARG A 76 -10.66 -14.83 -0.10
C ARG A 76 -11.92 -15.66 -0.33
N ALA A 77 -11.80 -16.99 -0.29
CA ALA A 77 -12.91 -17.90 -0.55
C ALA A 77 -14.08 -17.67 0.41
N ASP A 78 -13.80 -17.48 1.71
CA ASP A 78 -14.82 -17.19 2.72
C ASP A 78 -15.61 -15.89 2.47
N PHE A 79 -14.94 -14.88 1.89
CA PHE A 79 -15.59 -13.63 1.49
C PHE A 79 -16.47 -13.83 0.24
N ALA A 80 -15.98 -14.55 -0.76
CA ALA A 80 -16.73 -14.87 -1.97
C ALA A 80 -18.00 -15.69 -1.64
N GLU A 81 -17.88 -16.69 -0.77
CA GLU A 81 -19.02 -17.50 -0.29
C GLU A 81 -20.08 -16.63 0.41
N LYS A 82 -19.68 -15.71 1.28
CA LYS A 82 -20.61 -14.78 1.95
C LYS A 82 -21.34 -13.88 0.96
N LEU A 83 -20.64 -13.35 -0.04
CA LEU A 83 -21.28 -12.53 -1.08
C LEU A 83 -22.35 -13.32 -1.85
N MET A 84 -22.05 -14.56 -2.23
CA MET A 84 -23.01 -15.43 -2.93
C MET A 84 -24.18 -15.86 -2.04
N ALA A 85 -23.95 -16.01 -0.73
CA ALA A 85 -25.01 -16.33 0.24
C ALA A 85 -26.00 -15.18 0.42
N GLU A 86 -25.54 -13.92 0.39
CA GLU A 86 -26.41 -12.74 0.47
C GLU A 86 -27.25 -12.53 -0.81
N ASN A 87 -26.63 -12.71 -1.96
CA ASN A 87 -27.29 -12.63 -3.26
C ASN A 87 -26.49 -13.44 -4.28
N GLN A 88 -27.08 -14.52 -4.80
CA GLN A 88 -26.37 -15.45 -5.68
C GLN A 88 -25.87 -14.80 -6.97
N GLU A 89 -26.69 -13.99 -7.63
CA GLU A 89 -26.35 -13.37 -8.91
C GLU A 89 -25.30 -12.27 -8.74
N LEU A 90 -25.59 -11.28 -7.90
CA LEU A 90 -24.67 -10.16 -7.65
C LEU A 90 -23.40 -10.64 -6.93
N GLY A 91 -23.53 -11.56 -5.99
CA GLY A 91 -22.40 -12.14 -5.27
C GLY A 91 -21.43 -12.88 -6.18
N THR A 92 -21.94 -13.61 -7.18
CA THR A 92 -21.11 -14.24 -8.20
C THR A 92 -20.33 -13.19 -9.01
N VAL A 93 -21.00 -12.15 -9.50
CA VAL A 93 -20.36 -11.06 -10.24
C VAL A 93 -19.26 -10.40 -9.41
N LEU A 94 -19.52 -10.11 -8.13
CA LEU A 94 -18.53 -9.50 -7.23
C LEU A 94 -17.36 -10.43 -6.95
N ALA A 95 -17.62 -11.71 -6.67
CA ALA A 95 -16.58 -12.70 -6.38
C ALA A 95 -15.63 -12.93 -7.58
N GLU A 96 -16.15 -12.85 -8.80
CA GLU A 96 -15.38 -13.02 -10.02
C GLU A 96 -14.56 -11.79 -10.41
N ASN A 97 -15.06 -10.58 -10.13
CA ASN A 97 -14.49 -9.33 -10.62
C ASN A 97 -13.71 -8.52 -9.58
N LEU A 98 -13.96 -8.70 -8.28
CA LEU A 98 -13.14 -8.09 -7.24
C LEU A 98 -11.78 -8.78 -7.12
N GLN A 99 -10.81 -8.03 -6.62
CA GLN A 99 -9.50 -8.54 -6.28
C GLN A 99 -9.23 -8.44 -4.78
N GLY A 100 -8.39 -9.34 -4.27
CA GLY A 100 -7.83 -9.23 -2.92
C GLY A 100 -6.92 -8.01 -2.84
N ALA A 101 -7.31 -7.00 -2.08
CA ALA A 101 -6.54 -5.79 -1.88
C ALA A 101 -5.59 -5.91 -0.67
N LEU A 102 -4.46 -5.22 -0.76
CA LEU A 102 -3.61 -4.87 0.37
C LEU A 102 -3.99 -3.43 0.76
N PRO A 103 -4.60 -3.19 1.94
CA PRO A 103 -5.14 -1.88 2.28
C PRO A 103 -4.07 -0.79 2.27
N ALA A 104 -4.26 0.23 1.44
CA ALA A 104 -3.35 1.37 1.35
C ALA A 104 -4.13 2.65 1.05
N ILE A 105 -3.67 3.79 1.57
CA ILE A 105 -4.29 5.10 1.37
C ILE A 105 -3.20 6.11 0.99
N ALA A 106 -3.37 6.77 -0.16
CA ALA A 106 -2.57 7.93 -0.53
C ALA A 106 -3.16 9.17 0.14
N LEU A 107 -2.41 9.80 1.03
CA LEU A 107 -2.88 10.94 1.83
C LEU A 107 -2.98 12.24 1.01
N ASP A 108 -2.35 12.31 -0.14
CA ASP A 108 -2.46 13.38 -1.13
C ASP A 108 -3.74 13.27 -1.99
N GLY A 109 -4.39 12.11 -2.01
CA GLY A 109 -5.61 11.84 -2.77
C GLY A 109 -6.89 12.48 -2.22
N HIS A 110 -6.81 13.37 -1.22
CA HIS A 110 -7.96 13.99 -0.57
C HIS A 110 -7.96 15.54 -0.73
N PRO A 111 -8.10 16.07 -1.96
CA PRO A 111 -7.91 17.51 -2.21
C PRO A 111 -8.83 18.41 -1.39
N ALA A 112 -10.08 18.01 -1.16
CA ALA A 112 -11.01 18.82 -0.35
C ALA A 112 -10.56 18.91 1.11
N LEU A 113 -10.15 17.79 1.72
CA LEU A 113 -9.61 17.77 3.07
C LEU A 113 -8.29 18.54 3.16
N SER A 114 -7.37 18.30 2.23
CA SER A 114 -6.05 18.91 2.24
C SER A 114 -6.13 20.42 2.09
N THR A 115 -6.92 20.93 1.14
CA THR A 115 -7.06 22.36 0.90
C THR A 115 -7.81 23.07 2.04
N ALA A 116 -8.86 22.48 2.60
CA ALA A 116 -9.55 23.03 3.76
C ALA A 116 -8.63 23.07 4.97
N TYR A 117 -7.93 21.99 5.28
CA TYR A 117 -7.02 21.95 6.42
C TYR A 117 -5.88 22.97 6.30
N MET A 118 -5.27 23.10 5.11
CA MET A 118 -4.22 24.09 4.86
C MET A 118 -4.71 25.54 4.97
N ASN A 119 -5.99 25.79 4.70
CA ASN A 119 -6.59 27.13 4.85
C ASN A 119 -6.96 27.45 6.30
N ASP A 120 -7.50 26.49 7.03
CA ASP A 120 -8.14 26.70 8.34
C ASP A 120 -7.21 26.38 9.52
N CYS A 121 -6.13 25.62 9.29
CA CYS A 121 -5.22 25.10 10.32
C CYS A 121 -3.75 25.36 9.96
N GLU A 122 -2.82 24.61 10.60
CA GLU A 122 -1.39 24.65 10.28
C GLU A 122 -1.10 23.85 9.00
N PRO A 123 -0.77 24.50 7.87
CA PRO A 123 -0.63 23.84 6.57
C PRO A 123 0.37 22.68 6.55
N LEU A 124 1.46 22.78 7.30
CA LEU A 124 2.52 21.76 7.35
C LEU A 124 2.08 20.47 8.03
N LEU A 125 0.97 20.48 8.76
CA LEU A 125 0.44 19.32 9.47
C LEU A 125 -0.65 18.56 8.69
N CYS A 126 -0.89 18.89 7.42
CA CYS A 126 -1.96 18.30 6.63
C CYS A 126 -1.86 16.74 6.56
N PHE A 127 -0.68 16.20 6.32
CA PHE A 127 -0.49 14.74 6.34
C PHE A 127 -0.54 14.17 7.77
N ALA A 128 0.03 14.87 8.74
CA ALA A 128 -0.02 14.46 10.15
C ALA A 128 -1.47 14.36 10.65
N GLN A 129 -2.34 15.29 10.28
CA GLN A 129 -3.77 15.23 10.59
C GLN A 129 -4.44 13.99 10.02
N GLN A 130 -4.10 13.62 8.79
CA GLN A 130 -4.65 12.43 8.16
C GLN A 130 -4.12 11.15 8.80
N VAL A 131 -2.83 11.11 9.15
CA VAL A 131 -2.25 9.99 9.93
C VAL A 131 -2.94 9.86 11.29
N ASN A 132 -3.21 10.97 11.98
CA ASN A 132 -3.95 10.96 13.24
C ASN A 132 -5.38 10.41 13.09
N GLY A 133 -6.03 10.69 11.97
CA GLY A 133 -7.40 10.22 11.70
C GLY A 133 -7.49 8.76 11.21
N TYR A 134 -6.60 8.35 10.32
CA TYR A 134 -6.64 7.02 9.68
C TYR A 134 -5.73 5.99 10.35
N GLY A 135 -4.66 6.44 11.00
CA GLY A 135 -3.62 5.56 11.54
C GLY A 135 -4.07 4.78 12.76
N LYS A 136 -3.62 3.55 12.84
CA LYS A 136 -3.79 2.67 14.00
C LYS A 136 -2.45 2.02 14.35
N ALA A 137 -2.32 1.54 15.58
CA ALA A 137 -1.15 0.76 15.96
C ALA A 137 -0.99 -0.45 15.03
N GLY A 138 0.23 -0.66 14.52
CA GLY A 138 0.54 -1.71 13.54
C GLY A 138 0.44 -1.29 12.07
N ASP A 139 -0.06 -0.09 11.78
CA ASP A 139 0.00 0.48 10.42
C ASP A 139 1.41 0.98 10.10
N VAL A 140 1.73 1.04 8.81
CA VAL A 140 2.98 1.62 8.30
C VAL A 140 2.70 2.95 7.63
N PHE A 141 3.55 3.95 7.88
CA PHE A 141 3.57 5.20 7.15
C PHE A 141 4.80 5.28 6.24
N LEU A 142 4.59 5.62 4.97
CA LEU A 142 5.63 5.84 3.97
C LEU A 142 5.59 7.30 3.50
N GLY A 143 6.62 8.07 3.82
CA GLY A 143 6.84 9.40 3.26
C GLY A 143 7.78 9.33 2.05
N ILE A 144 7.40 9.92 0.92
CA ILE A 144 8.20 10.00 -0.29
C ILE A 144 8.65 11.44 -0.49
N SER A 145 9.97 11.65 -0.59
CA SER A 145 10.58 12.96 -0.87
C SER A 145 11.87 12.78 -1.67
N THR A 146 12.11 13.70 -2.58
CA THR A 146 13.35 13.80 -3.39
C THR A 146 14.19 15.01 -3.02
N SER A 147 13.76 15.78 -2.04
CA SER A 147 14.46 17.02 -1.59
C SER A 147 14.53 17.09 -0.07
#